data_12d1853612d19d6493e4d4c8ca209737
#
_entry.id   12d1853612d19d6493e4d4c8ca209737
#
_cell.length_a   1.000
_cell.length_b   1.000
_cell.length_c   1.000
_cell.angle_alpha   90.00
_cell.angle_beta   90.00
_cell.angle_gamma   90.00
#
_symmetry.space_group_name_H-M   'P 1'
#
loop_
_entity.id
_entity.type
_entity.pdbx_description
1 polymer ?
#
loop_
_entity_poly.entity_id
_entity_poly.type
_entity_poly.pdbx_seq_one_letter_code
_entity_poly.pdbx_strand_id
1 'polypeptide(L)'
;MNGMVAAPQPVAAEEGVLALRRGGNAVDAAVTAALVQGVVDPLNCGIGGLGGMQIYRAESGEGIFVDFFSSVGAQATPDLWVDQILGPAVDGVGFILRGDLNEIGYQSIGTPATVRALSGALSRYGTWSWEEALAPAIAWARKGYPIPAELARDWRVPYAEG
;
A
#
# COMPACT_ATOMS: atom_id res chain seq x y z
N MET A 1 -19.76 16.35 11.96
CA MET A 1 -18.40 16.14 11.42
C MET A 1 -18.48 16.25 9.90
N ASN A 2 -17.71 17.15 9.30
CA ASN A 2 -17.66 17.35 7.85
C ASN A 2 -16.34 16.73 7.35
N GLY A 3 -16.40 15.53 6.81
CA GLY A 3 -15.23 14.85 6.26
C GLY A 3 -15.66 13.88 5.16
N MET A 4 -14.73 13.57 4.28
CA MET A 4 -14.93 12.65 3.16
C MET A 4 -13.74 11.69 3.10
N VAL A 5 -14.03 10.44 2.76
CA VAL A 5 -13.02 9.41 2.49
C VAL A 5 -13.27 8.83 1.10
N ALA A 6 -12.23 8.70 0.32
CA ALA A 6 -12.25 8.00 -0.96
C ALA A 6 -11.18 6.91 -0.96
N ALA A 7 -11.51 5.74 -1.46
CA ALA A 7 -10.61 4.61 -1.64
C ALA A 7 -11.08 3.78 -2.85
N PRO A 8 -10.19 3.03 -3.52
CA PRO A 8 -10.55 2.18 -4.65
C PRO A 8 -11.63 1.15 -4.29
N GLN A 9 -11.55 0.55 -3.09
CA GLN A 9 -12.56 -0.40 -2.63
C GLN A 9 -13.56 0.26 -1.68
N PRO A 10 -14.88 0.12 -1.93
CA PRO A 10 -15.92 0.74 -1.09
C PRO A 10 -15.78 0.42 0.39
N VAL A 11 -15.46 -0.83 0.72
CA VAL A 11 -15.27 -1.29 2.10
C VAL A 11 -14.18 -0.49 2.83
N ALA A 12 -13.07 -0.19 2.15
CA ALA A 12 -11.99 0.60 2.74
C ALA A 12 -12.43 2.05 2.99
N ALA A 13 -13.18 2.64 2.05
CA ALA A 13 -13.75 3.97 2.22
C ALA A 13 -14.76 4.04 3.37
N GLU A 14 -15.63 3.02 3.49
CA GLU A 14 -16.61 2.92 4.58
C GLU A 14 -15.95 2.85 5.95
N GLU A 15 -14.91 2.02 6.12
CA GLU A 15 -14.17 1.93 7.39
C GLU A 15 -13.44 3.22 7.74
N GLY A 16 -12.89 3.93 6.74
CA GLY A 16 -12.35 5.28 6.95
C GLY A 16 -13.41 6.29 7.39
N VAL A 17 -14.62 6.25 6.81
CA VAL A 17 -15.76 7.08 7.25
C VAL A 17 -16.19 6.71 8.67
N LEU A 18 -16.21 5.43 9.02
CA LEU A 18 -16.51 4.98 10.38
C LEU A 18 -15.47 5.48 11.38
N ALA A 19 -14.19 5.53 11.00
CA ALA A 19 -13.15 6.10 11.84
C ALA A 19 -13.43 7.59 12.13
N LEU A 20 -13.78 8.40 11.11
CA LEU A 20 -14.20 9.79 11.30
C LEU A 20 -15.42 9.92 12.21
N ARG A 21 -16.45 9.07 12.01
CA ARG A 21 -17.69 9.09 12.84
C ARG A 21 -17.41 8.76 14.30
N ARG A 22 -16.42 7.94 14.58
CA ARG A 22 -15.99 7.57 15.93
C ARG A 22 -15.06 8.59 16.59
N GLY A 23 -14.83 9.72 15.93
CA GLY A 23 -14.05 10.85 16.49
C GLY A 23 -12.58 10.86 16.06
N GLY A 24 -12.13 9.92 15.23
CA GLY A 24 -10.81 9.96 14.62
C GLY A 24 -10.64 11.15 13.68
N ASN A 25 -9.41 11.58 13.47
CA ASN A 25 -9.06 12.62 12.51
C ASN A 25 -8.81 12.06 11.09
N ALA A 26 -8.38 12.91 10.17
CA ALA A 26 -8.13 12.50 8.79
C ALA A 26 -7.02 11.45 8.65
N VAL A 27 -6.01 11.48 9.54
CA VAL A 27 -4.91 10.49 9.54
C VAL A 27 -5.41 9.13 10.04
N ASP A 28 -6.22 9.11 11.12
CA ASP A 28 -6.84 7.89 11.62
C ASP A 28 -7.69 7.22 10.53
N ALA A 29 -8.49 8.02 9.82
CA ALA A 29 -9.34 7.55 8.73
C ALA A 29 -8.52 7.01 7.55
N ALA A 30 -7.47 7.72 7.14
CA ALA A 30 -6.62 7.34 6.03
C ALA A 30 -5.83 6.05 6.33
N VAL A 31 -5.27 5.94 7.54
CA VAL A 31 -4.53 4.75 7.98
C VAL A 31 -5.45 3.55 8.08
N THR A 32 -6.64 3.70 8.68
CA THR A 32 -7.65 2.63 8.77
C THR A 32 -8.07 2.18 7.37
N ALA A 33 -8.39 3.10 6.47
CA ALA A 33 -8.77 2.78 5.10
C ALA A 33 -7.63 2.06 4.35
N ALA A 34 -6.38 2.50 4.50
CA ALA A 34 -5.22 1.87 3.86
C ALA A 34 -4.99 0.44 4.35
N LEU A 35 -5.14 0.18 5.66
CA LEU A 35 -5.01 -1.15 6.24
C LEU A 35 -6.13 -2.10 5.76
N VAL A 36 -7.36 -1.60 5.68
CA VAL A 36 -8.49 -2.38 5.14
C VAL A 36 -8.33 -2.61 3.64
N GLN A 37 -7.90 -1.60 2.89
CA GLN A 37 -7.60 -1.72 1.46
C GLN A 37 -6.61 -2.86 1.19
N GLY A 38 -5.54 -2.97 1.98
CA GLY A 38 -4.55 -4.05 1.87
C GLY A 38 -5.11 -5.45 2.13
N VAL A 39 -6.27 -5.57 2.80
CA VAL A 39 -6.99 -6.84 2.99
C VAL A 39 -7.93 -7.14 1.82
N VAL A 40 -8.69 -6.13 1.37
CA VAL A 40 -9.76 -6.35 0.37
C VAL A 40 -9.27 -6.19 -1.08
N ASP A 41 -8.05 -5.74 -1.26
CA ASP A 41 -7.39 -5.61 -2.56
C ASP A 41 -5.89 -5.98 -2.48
N PRO A 42 -5.57 -7.22 -2.08
CA PRO A 42 -4.19 -7.62 -1.80
C PRO A 42 -3.30 -7.74 -3.05
N LEU A 43 -3.88 -7.66 -4.26
CA LEU A 43 -3.11 -7.63 -5.49
C LEU A 43 -2.45 -6.26 -5.72
N ASN A 44 -3.17 -5.17 -5.44
CA ASN A 44 -2.72 -3.81 -5.72
C ASN A 44 -2.12 -3.11 -4.51
N CYS A 45 -2.41 -3.58 -3.30
CA CYS A 45 -1.86 -3.02 -2.07
C CYS A 45 -1.70 -4.09 -1.00
N GLY A 46 -0.86 -3.79 -0.01
CA GLY A 46 -0.60 -4.74 1.07
C GLY A 46 0.40 -4.20 2.08
N ILE A 47 0.64 -5.00 3.12
CA ILE A 47 1.56 -4.64 4.21
C ILE A 47 3.03 -4.64 3.80
N GLY A 48 3.38 -5.35 2.74
CA GLY A 48 4.74 -5.44 2.20
C GLY A 48 5.05 -4.40 1.11
N GLY A 49 4.16 -3.44 0.89
CA GLY A 49 4.24 -2.47 -0.19
C GLY A 49 5.09 -1.24 0.12
N LEU A 50 4.86 -0.25 -0.71
CA LEU A 50 5.52 1.06 -0.72
C LEU A 50 4.48 2.16 -1.01
N GLY A 51 4.87 3.42 -0.91
CA GLY A 51 4.00 4.54 -1.27
C GLY A 51 4.48 5.89 -0.76
N GLY A 52 3.55 6.83 -0.74
CA GLY A 52 3.73 8.14 -0.17
C GLY A 52 2.45 8.63 0.51
N MET A 53 2.57 9.43 1.54
CA MET A 53 1.44 10.04 2.24
C MET A 53 1.64 11.54 2.33
N GLN A 54 0.68 12.29 1.78
CA GLN A 54 0.60 13.74 1.95
C GLN A 54 -0.35 14.07 3.09
N ILE A 55 0.13 14.82 4.08
CA ILE A 55 -0.65 15.28 5.21
C ILE A 55 -0.66 16.81 5.20
N TYR A 56 -1.84 17.42 5.30
CA TYR A 56 -1.99 18.84 5.50
C TYR A 56 -2.56 19.13 6.90
N ARG A 57 -1.86 19.95 7.66
CA ARG A 57 -2.26 20.38 9.00
C ARG A 57 -2.86 21.80 8.92
N ALA A 58 -4.18 21.87 8.95
CA ALA A 58 -4.88 23.16 8.81
C ALA A 58 -4.53 24.19 9.91
N GLU A 59 -4.26 23.72 11.14
CA GLU A 59 -3.92 24.59 12.28
C GLU A 59 -2.60 25.33 12.09
N SER A 60 -1.59 24.68 11.51
CA SER A 60 -0.25 25.26 11.27
C SER A 60 -0.04 25.71 9.83
N GLY A 61 -0.93 25.34 8.90
CA GLY A 61 -0.73 25.52 7.46
C GLY A 61 0.38 24.64 6.87
N GLU A 62 0.82 23.63 7.61
CA GLU A 62 1.98 22.79 7.24
C GLU A 62 1.57 21.65 6.33
N GLY A 63 2.27 21.50 5.20
CA GLY A 63 2.21 20.33 4.34
C GLY A 63 3.37 19.37 4.65
N ILE A 64 3.06 18.11 4.96
CA ILE A 64 4.04 17.07 5.31
C ILE A 64 3.94 15.97 4.28
N PHE A 65 5.08 15.52 3.76
CA PHE A 65 5.16 14.35 2.91
C PHE A 65 5.94 13.24 3.64
N VAL A 66 5.31 12.09 3.80
CA VAL A 66 5.93 10.87 4.32
C VAL A 66 6.26 10.00 3.12
N ASP A 67 7.53 9.94 2.78
CA ASP A 67 8.04 9.05 1.75
C ASP A 67 8.33 7.67 2.37
N PHE A 68 7.70 6.64 1.81
CA PHE A 68 7.95 5.25 2.16
C PHE A 68 8.08 4.37 0.91
N PHE A 69 8.70 4.93 -0.12
CA PHE A 69 9.08 4.16 -1.29
C PHE A 69 10.04 3.03 -0.88
N SER A 70 9.95 1.90 -1.54
CA SER A 70 10.79 0.76 -1.19
C SER A 70 12.24 1.03 -1.60
N SER A 71 13.17 0.60 -0.75
CA SER A 71 14.60 0.69 -1.02
C SER A 71 15.12 -0.66 -1.50
N VAL A 72 16.06 -0.64 -2.41
CA VAL A 72 16.83 -1.82 -2.79
C VAL A 72 17.73 -2.27 -1.65
N GLY A 73 18.13 -3.55 -1.65
CA GLY A 73 19.05 -4.08 -0.66
C GLY A 73 20.42 -3.36 -0.67
N ALA A 74 21.09 -3.35 0.48
CA ALA A 74 22.38 -2.63 0.65
C ALA A 74 23.51 -3.11 -0.27
N GLN A 75 23.37 -4.29 -0.87
CA GLN A 75 24.36 -4.84 -1.82
C GLN A 75 23.99 -4.57 -3.28
N ALA A 76 22.89 -3.88 -3.55
CA ALA A 76 22.50 -3.53 -4.92
C ALA A 76 23.43 -2.44 -5.46
N THR A 77 23.92 -2.66 -6.68
CA THR A 77 24.73 -1.71 -7.42
C THR A 77 24.00 -1.25 -8.68
N PRO A 78 24.33 -0.09 -9.27
CA PRO A 78 23.67 0.40 -10.48
C PRO A 78 23.75 -0.55 -11.67
N ASP A 79 24.74 -1.45 -11.67
CA ASP A 79 25.01 -2.42 -12.73
C ASP A 79 24.58 -3.86 -12.41
N LEU A 80 23.86 -4.05 -11.29
CA LEU A 80 23.46 -5.36 -10.77
C LEU A 80 22.89 -6.31 -11.85
N TRP A 81 22.14 -5.78 -12.80
CA TRP A 81 21.47 -6.58 -13.84
C TRP A 81 21.84 -6.20 -15.28
N VAL A 82 22.89 -5.40 -15.49
CA VAL A 82 23.24 -4.89 -16.83
C VAL A 82 23.39 -6.01 -17.85
N ASP A 83 24.07 -7.11 -17.48
CA ASP A 83 24.29 -8.27 -18.35
C ASP A 83 23.05 -9.18 -18.51
N GLN A 84 21.97 -8.89 -17.79
CA GLN A 84 20.72 -9.66 -17.82
C GLN A 84 19.61 -8.98 -18.62
N ILE A 85 19.83 -7.75 -19.11
CA ILE A 85 18.83 -6.98 -19.85
C ILE A 85 18.60 -7.62 -21.22
N LEU A 86 17.34 -7.97 -21.52
CA LEU A 86 16.89 -8.50 -22.80
C LEU A 86 16.28 -7.39 -23.68
N GLY A 87 15.70 -6.36 -23.08
CA GLY A 87 15.07 -5.26 -23.78
C GLY A 87 14.24 -4.38 -22.85
N PRO A 88 13.63 -3.31 -23.39
CA PRO A 88 12.70 -2.48 -22.61
C PRO A 88 11.41 -3.24 -22.31
N ALA A 89 10.79 -2.98 -21.15
CA ALA A 89 9.49 -3.51 -20.81
C ALA A 89 8.39 -2.97 -21.74
N VAL A 90 7.33 -3.74 -21.93
CA VAL A 90 6.24 -3.42 -22.89
C VAL A 90 5.49 -2.14 -22.49
N ASP A 91 5.39 -1.86 -21.20
CA ASP A 91 4.78 -0.66 -20.64
C ASP A 91 5.66 0.60 -20.75
N GLY A 92 6.89 0.45 -21.24
CA GLY A 92 7.88 1.52 -21.37
C GLY A 92 8.53 1.93 -20.05
N VAL A 93 8.26 1.20 -18.95
CA VAL A 93 8.83 1.45 -17.63
C VAL A 93 9.71 0.28 -17.21
N GLY A 94 11.03 0.48 -17.22
CA GLY A 94 11.98 -0.56 -16.84
C GLY A 94 12.41 -1.48 -17.98
N PHE A 95 12.87 -2.68 -17.63
CA PHE A 95 13.49 -3.64 -18.54
C PHE A 95 12.99 -5.05 -18.31
N ILE A 96 12.93 -5.83 -19.39
CA ILE A 96 12.77 -7.29 -19.32
C ILE A 96 14.15 -7.88 -19.02
N LEU A 97 14.24 -8.64 -17.95
CA LEU A 97 15.47 -9.33 -17.55
C LEU A 97 15.38 -10.83 -17.83
N ARG A 98 16.51 -11.43 -18.06
CA ARG A 98 16.61 -12.90 -18.19
C ARG A 98 16.15 -13.55 -16.88
N GLY A 99 15.17 -14.47 -16.98
CA GLY A 99 14.63 -15.20 -15.83
C GLY A 99 13.84 -14.31 -14.86
N ASP A 100 13.30 -13.17 -15.34
CA ASP A 100 12.43 -12.26 -14.59
C ASP A 100 13.00 -11.83 -13.22
N LEU A 101 14.33 -11.65 -13.15
CA LEU A 101 15.07 -11.38 -11.90
C LEU A 101 14.59 -10.12 -11.16
N ASN A 102 13.99 -9.17 -11.88
CA ASN A 102 13.40 -7.95 -11.31
C ASN A 102 11.96 -8.13 -10.83
N GLU A 103 11.32 -9.26 -11.13
CA GLU A 103 9.92 -9.52 -10.80
C GLU A 103 9.76 -10.68 -9.82
N ILE A 104 10.59 -11.72 -9.95
CA ILE A 104 10.43 -12.97 -9.20
C ILE A 104 11.71 -13.31 -8.44
N GLY A 105 11.53 -13.70 -7.17
CA GLY A 105 12.62 -14.23 -6.34
C GLY A 105 13.27 -13.19 -5.44
N TYR A 106 14.38 -13.57 -4.83
CA TYR A 106 15.03 -12.76 -3.77
C TYR A 106 15.61 -11.43 -4.27
N GLN A 107 15.98 -11.34 -5.53
CA GLN A 107 16.59 -10.14 -6.11
C GLN A 107 15.55 -9.06 -6.45
N SER A 108 14.26 -9.44 -6.57
CA SER A 108 13.17 -8.49 -6.82
C SER A 108 12.60 -7.85 -5.55
N ILE A 109 13.01 -8.33 -4.37
CA ILE A 109 12.43 -7.88 -3.10
C ILE A 109 12.99 -6.50 -2.74
N GLY A 110 12.10 -5.51 -2.72
CA GLY A 110 12.38 -4.23 -2.08
C GLY A 110 12.13 -4.26 -0.58
N THR A 111 12.77 -3.38 0.18
CA THR A 111 12.53 -3.24 1.62
C THR A 111 11.12 -2.72 1.87
N PRO A 112 10.22 -3.47 2.53
CA PRO A 112 8.84 -3.03 2.74
C PRO A 112 8.79 -1.90 3.76
N ALA A 113 8.03 -0.85 3.46
CA ALA A 113 7.97 0.33 4.31
C ALA A 113 6.56 0.76 4.72
N THR A 114 5.50 0.17 4.14
CA THR A 114 4.10 0.57 4.36
C THR A 114 3.70 0.55 5.84
N VAL A 115 3.89 -0.56 6.54
CA VAL A 115 3.46 -0.67 7.96
C VAL A 115 4.19 0.33 8.84
N ARG A 116 5.50 0.50 8.63
CA ARG A 116 6.29 1.48 9.40
C ARG A 116 5.82 2.91 9.16
N ALA A 117 5.49 3.25 7.92
CA ALA A 117 5.02 4.58 7.57
C ALA A 117 3.63 4.88 8.14
N LEU A 118 2.68 3.95 7.96
CA LEU A 118 1.32 4.08 8.49
C LEU A 118 1.32 4.19 10.03
N SER A 119 2.08 3.32 10.71
CA SER A 119 2.24 3.38 12.16
C SER A 119 2.90 4.68 12.62
N GLY A 120 3.95 5.13 11.92
CA GLY A 120 4.63 6.39 12.21
C GLY A 120 3.76 7.63 11.98
N ALA A 121 2.96 7.65 10.91
CA ALA A 121 2.02 8.72 10.65
C ALA A 121 0.91 8.77 11.70
N LEU A 122 0.33 7.62 12.03
CA LEU A 122 -0.69 7.51 13.07
C LEU A 122 -0.18 8.01 14.43
N SER A 123 1.00 7.54 14.84
CA SER A 123 1.61 7.94 16.12
C SER A 123 1.93 9.43 16.23
N ARG A 124 2.25 10.11 15.11
CA ARG A 124 2.63 11.53 15.10
C ARG A 124 1.48 12.47 14.87
N TYR A 125 0.49 12.05 14.08
CA TYR A 125 -0.55 12.95 13.54
C TYR A 125 -1.96 12.41 13.74
N GLY A 126 -2.13 11.13 14.11
CA GLY A 126 -3.40 10.52 14.48
C GLY A 126 -3.78 10.77 15.94
N THR A 127 -4.96 10.31 16.28
CA THR A 127 -5.50 10.34 17.64
C THR A 127 -5.80 8.94 18.19
N TRP A 128 -5.83 7.94 17.30
CA TRP A 128 -6.10 6.55 17.62
C TRP A 128 -4.82 5.76 17.94
N SER A 129 -4.99 4.69 18.70
CA SER A 129 -3.95 3.68 18.84
C SER A 129 -3.80 2.85 17.56
N TRP A 130 -2.67 2.16 17.43
CA TRP A 130 -2.44 1.24 16.32
C TRP A 130 -3.47 0.11 16.28
N GLU A 131 -3.85 -0.41 17.46
CA GLU A 131 -4.85 -1.45 17.65
C GLU A 131 -6.22 -1.01 17.16
N GLU A 132 -6.63 0.22 17.45
CA GLU A 132 -7.91 0.79 16.99
C GLU A 132 -7.95 0.93 15.46
N ALA A 133 -6.89 1.42 14.86
CA ALA A 133 -6.80 1.59 13.42
C ALA A 133 -6.71 0.26 12.66
N LEU A 134 -6.06 -0.75 13.25
CA LEU A 134 -5.86 -2.07 12.66
C LEU A 134 -7.07 -3.01 12.83
N ALA A 135 -7.89 -2.81 13.86
CA ALA A 135 -8.99 -3.70 14.21
C ALA A 135 -9.98 -3.96 13.04
N PRO A 136 -10.41 -2.97 12.24
CA PRO A 136 -11.27 -3.21 11.09
C PRO A 136 -10.63 -4.14 10.04
N ALA A 137 -9.35 -3.94 9.73
CA ALA A 137 -8.63 -4.78 8.77
C ALA A 137 -8.55 -6.24 9.25
N ILE A 138 -8.28 -6.46 10.54
CA ILE A 138 -8.30 -7.81 11.16
C ILE A 138 -9.70 -8.43 11.07
N ALA A 139 -10.75 -7.64 11.32
CA ALA A 139 -12.13 -8.12 11.25
C ALA A 139 -12.48 -8.59 9.83
N TRP A 140 -12.14 -7.79 8.82
CA TRP A 140 -12.35 -8.15 7.41
C TRP A 140 -11.51 -9.35 6.98
N ALA A 141 -10.26 -9.45 7.40
CA ALA A 141 -9.42 -10.61 7.12
C ALA A 141 -9.99 -11.92 7.70
N ARG A 142 -10.60 -11.86 8.90
CA ARG A 142 -11.22 -13.02 9.55
C ARG A 142 -12.58 -13.38 8.95
N LYS A 143 -13.40 -12.38 8.68
CA LYS A 143 -14.75 -12.56 8.15
C LYS A 143 -14.74 -13.00 6.69
N GLY A 144 -13.75 -12.59 5.92
CA GLY A 144 -13.75 -12.65 4.47
C GLY A 144 -14.60 -11.54 3.86
N TYR A 145 -14.46 -11.35 2.55
CA TYR A 145 -15.18 -10.35 1.78
C TYR A 145 -15.48 -10.89 0.38
N PRO A 146 -16.57 -10.44 -0.28
CA PRO A 146 -16.83 -10.80 -1.65
C PRO A 146 -15.80 -10.13 -2.56
N ILE A 147 -15.08 -10.91 -3.36
CA ILE A 147 -14.10 -10.39 -4.31
C ILE A 147 -14.84 -9.78 -5.50
N PRO A 148 -14.65 -8.50 -5.82
CA PRO A 148 -15.23 -7.88 -7.01
C PRO A 148 -14.82 -8.60 -8.31
N ALA A 149 -15.71 -8.59 -9.32
CA ALA A 149 -15.47 -9.31 -10.57
C ALA A 149 -14.19 -8.85 -11.30
N GLU A 150 -13.87 -7.55 -11.20
CA GLU A 150 -12.67 -6.96 -11.77
C GLU A 150 -11.41 -7.55 -11.12
N LEU A 151 -11.33 -7.57 -9.80
CA LEU A 151 -10.22 -8.17 -9.04
C LEU A 151 -10.12 -9.68 -9.30
N ALA A 152 -11.26 -10.38 -9.34
CA ALA A 152 -11.28 -11.81 -9.62
C ALA A 152 -10.76 -12.14 -11.02
N ARG A 153 -10.96 -11.25 -11.99
CA ARG A 153 -10.40 -11.39 -13.34
C ARG A 153 -8.89 -11.24 -13.33
N ASP A 154 -8.37 -10.22 -12.64
CA ASP A 154 -6.94 -9.93 -12.58
C ASP A 154 -6.17 -11.06 -11.86
N TRP A 155 -6.79 -11.70 -10.86
CA TRP A 155 -6.21 -12.87 -10.18
C TRP A 155 -6.18 -14.15 -11.02
N ARG A 156 -6.92 -14.19 -12.13
CA ARG A 156 -6.97 -15.35 -13.03
C ARG A 156 -6.00 -15.25 -14.20
N VAL A 157 -5.28 -14.14 -14.33
CA VAL A 157 -4.23 -14.04 -15.34
C VAL A 157 -3.12 -15.00 -14.93
N PRO A 158 -2.86 -16.10 -15.70
CA PRO A 158 -1.75 -16.98 -15.38
C PRO A 158 -0.47 -16.14 -15.44
N TYR A 159 0.35 -16.17 -14.42
CA TYR A 159 1.74 -15.86 -14.61
C TYR A 159 2.22 -16.75 -15.74
N ALA A 160 2.75 -16.16 -16.80
CA ALA A 160 3.32 -16.92 -17.88
C ALA A 160 4.31 -17.90 -17.27
N GLU A 161 4.05 -19.19 -17.48
CA GLU A 161 5.00 -20.21 -17.08
C GLU A 161 6.31 -19.90 -17.81
N GLY A 162 7.30 -19.40 -17.04
CA GLY A 162 8.64 -19.11 -17.53
C GLY A 162 9.45 -20.39 -17.68
#